data_07fd08ee2d75e49b8b7b6eca82d5195d
#
_entry.id   07fd08ee2d75e49b8b7b6eca82d5195d
#
_cell.length_a   1.000
_cell.length_b   1.000
_cell.length_c   1.000
_cell.angle_alpha   90.00
_cell.angle_beta   90.00
_cell.angle_gamma   90.00
#
_symmetry.space_group_name_H-M   'P 1'
#
loop_
_entity.id
_entity.type
_entity.pdbx_description
1 polymer ?
#
loop_
_entity_poly.entity_id
_entity_poly.type
_entity_poly.pdbx_seq_one_letter_code
_entity_poly.pdbx_strand_id
1 'polypeptide(L)'
;MMDIEEIRKLMANGTYIELGSDLLQSFYEYAQEATKITMELNSHYNSPEKVRELFSKLTASEIDESCLIIPPFYTEFGKNTRLGKKVFINSCCRFQDNGGIDIGDGTMIGPNVSIVTLNHDISPKTRCNTTPKPVKIGRNVWIGADCTILPGVTIGDNSVIGAGSVVVKSIPVNCVAVGNPARVIKNIS
;
A
#
# COMPACT_ATOMS: atom_id res chain seq x y z
N MET A 1 -16.70 -12.43 10.90
CA MET A 1 -15.46 -11.67 10.56
C MET A 1 -14.27 -12.41 11.14
N MET A 2 -13.29 -12.78 10.31
CA MET A 2 -12.05 -13.41 10.73
C MET A 2 -11.18 -12.42 11.53
N ASP A 3 -10.31 -12.95 12.38
CA ASP A 3 -9.33 -12.13 13.09
C ASP A 3 -8.29 -11.50 12.13
N ILE A 4 -7.85 -10.27 12.43
CA ILE A 4 -6.92 -9.52 11.56
C ILE A 4 -5.58 -10.23 11.42
N GLU A 5 -5.04 -10.81 12.50
CA GLU A 5 -3.75 -11.51 12.44
C GLU A 5 -3.84 -12.81 11.65
N GLU A 6 -4.98 -13.50 11.72
CA GLU A 6 -5.26 -14.66 10.87
C GLU A 6 -5.28 -14.26 9.38
N ILE A 7 -6.01 -13.18 9.03
CA ILE A 7 -6.05 -12.67 7.65
C ILE A 7 -4.63 -12.29 7.18
N ARG A 8 -3.88 -11.54 7.98
CA ARG A 8 -2.49 -11.15 7.65
C ARG A 8 -1.62 -12.36 7.36
N LYS A 9 -1.74 -13.42 8.17
CA LYS A 9 -1.00 -14.67 8.00
C LYS A 9 -1.40 -15.40 6.72
N LEU A 10 -2.68 -15.48 6.39
CA LEU A 10 -3.16 -16.06 5.14
C LEU A 10 -2.63 -15.28 3.93
N MET A 11 -2.67 -13.97 3.98
CA MET A 11 -2.18 -13.11 2.90
C MET A 11 -0.67 -13.23 2.71
N ALA A 12 0.09 -13.25 3.79
CA ALA A 12 1.54 -13.45 3.74
C ALA A 12 1.93 -14.80 3.10
N ASN A 13 1.09 -15.82 3.26
CA ASN A 13 1.25 -17.14 2.64
C ASN A 13 0.73 -17.19 1.18
N GLY A 14 0.20 -16.10 0.63
CA GLY A 14 -0.32 -16.05 -0.72
C GLY A 14 -1.63 -16.81 -0.92
N THR A 15 -2.44 -16.93 0.15
CA THR A 15 -3.70 -17.67 0.10
C THR A 15 -4.63 -17.08 -0.95
N TYR A 16 -5.08 -17.92 -1.86
CA TYR A 16 -6.03 -17.56 -2.92
C TYR A 16 -7.39 -17.17 -2.32
N ILE A 17 -7.98 -16.11 -2.83
CA ILE A 17 -9.25 -15.56 -2.36
C ILE A 17 -10.34 -15.92 -3.36
N GLU A 18 -11.18 -16.88 -2.98
CA GLU A 18 -12.30 -17.32 -3.80
C GLU A 18 -13.55 -16.48 -3.57
N LEU A 19 -14.33 -16.28 -4.63
CA LEU A 19 -15.65 -15.65 -4.53
C LEU A 19 -16.54 -16.46 -3.57
N GLY A 20 -17.15 -15.76 -2.61
CA GLY A 20 -18.04 -16.37 -1.60
C GLY A 20 -17.33 -17.01 -0.43
N SER A 21 -15.99 -16.94 -0.35
CA SER A 21 -15.25 -17.44 0.83
C SER A 21 -15.45 -16.56 2.07
N ASP A 22 -15.30 -17.15 3.26
CA ASP A 22 -15.33 -16.39 4.54
C ASP A 22 -14.24 -15.32 4.59
N LEU A 23 -13.11 -15.58 3.94
CA LEU A 23 -12.02 -14.62 3.82
C LEU A 23 -12.46 -13.39 3.03
N LEU A 24 -13.10 -13.56 1.85
CA LEU A 24 -13.63 -12.45 1.08
C LEU A 24 -14.71 -11.68 1.84
N GLN A 25 -15.60 -12.39 2.54
CA GLN A 25 -16.62 -11.77 3.38
C GLN A 25 -15.98 -10.90 4.47
N SER A 26 -14.92 -11.38 5.12
CA SER A 26 -14.19 -10.62 6.12
C SER A 26 -13.53 -9.36 5.54
N PHE A 27 -12.98 -9.43 4.31
CA PHE A 27 -12.48 -8.24 3.62
C PHE A 27 -13.57 -7.20 3.39
N TYR A 28 -14.77 -7.60 2.97
CA TYR A 28 -15.90 -6.66 2.81
C TYR A 28 -16.30 -5.98 4.12
N GLU A 29 -16.28 -6.70 5.23
CA GLU A 29 -16.62 -6.14 6.54
C GLU A 29 -15.57 -5.11 7.00
N TYR A 30 -14.28 -5.42 6.87
CA TYR A 30 -13.20 -4.47 7.16
C TYR A 30 -13.16 -3.30 6.18
N ALA A 31 -13.50 -3.51 4.90
CA ALA A 31 -13.59 -2.43 3.92
C ALA A 31 -14.66 -1.39 4.31
N GLN A 32 -15.78 -1.82 4.90
CA GLN A 32 -16.77 -0.88 5.44
C GLN A 32 -16.22 -0.06 6.61
N GLU A 33 -15.43 -0.67 7.49
CA GLU A 33 -14.74 0.06 8.56
C GLU A 33 -13.70 1.03 8.00
N ALA A 34 -12.87 0.58 7.06
CA ALA A 34 -11.88 1.41 6.39
C ALA A 34 -12.54 2.60 5.67
N THR A 35 -13.69 2.38 5.02
CA THR A 35 -14.48 3.45 4.38
C THR A 35 -14.92 4.50 5.38
N LYS A 36 -15.45 4.10 6.55
CA LYS A 36 -15.85 5.06 7.59
C LYS A 36 -14.68 5.92 8.07
N ILE A 37 -13.53 5.29 8.32
CA ILE A 37 -12.32 5.99 8.78
C ILE A 37 -11.79 6.93 7.69
N THR A 38 -11.73 6.48 6.44
CA THR A 38 -11.24 7.33 5.34
C THR A 38 -12.20 8.45 4.99
N MET A 39 -13.51 8.27 5.17
CA MET A 39 -14.46 9.38 5.06
C MET A 39 -14.22 10.45 6.14
N GLU A 40 -14.00 10.05 7.40
CA GLU A 40 -13.63 10.99 8.47
C GLU A 40 -12.32 11.71 8.16
N LEU A 41 -11.30 10.94 7.70
CA LEU A 41 -9.98 11.45 7.33
C LEU A 41 -10.04 12.52 6.22
N ASN A 42 -10.91 12.32 5.23
CA ASN A 42 -10.90 13.07 3.97
C ASN A 42 -11.95 14.19 3.89
N SER A 43 -12.96 14.24 4.79
CA SER A 43 -14.12 15.12 4.64
C SER A 43 -13.92 16.54 5.17
N HIS A 44 -12.93 16.75 6.02
CA HIS A 44 -12.64 18.03 6.65
C HIS A 44 -11.17 18.12 7.07
N TYR A 45 -10.74 19.30 7.54
CA TYR A 45 -9.40 19.47 8.07
C TYR A 45 -9.23 18.65 9.35
N ASN A 46 -8.19 17.83 9.39
CA ASN A 46 -7.68 17.14 10.57
C ASN A 46 -6.25 17.60 10.88
N SER A 47 -5.93 17.82 12.16
CA SER A 47 -4.54 18.11 12.54
C SER A 47 -3.64 16.91 12.25
N PRO A 48 -2.31 17.10 12.10
CA PRO A 48 -1.39 15.99 11.87
C PRO A 48 -1.49 14.87 12.93
N GLU A 49 -1.74 15.22 14.19
CA GLU A 49 -1.95 14.27 15.29
C GLU A 49 -3.21 13.45 15.07
N LYS A 50 -4.32 14.13 14.69
CA LYS A 50 -5.60 13.46 14.40
C LYS A 50 -5.52 12.56 13.18
N VAL A 51 -4.79 12.98 12.15
CA VAL A 51 -4.50 12.15 10.97
C VAL A 51 -3.78 10.86 11.37
N ARG A 52 -2.72 10.94 12.22
CA ARG A 52 -2.01 9.77 12.72
C ARG A 52 -2.89 8.86 13.58
N GLU A 53 -3.74 9.44 14.44
CA GLU A 53 -4.73 8.67 15.22
C GLU A 53 -5.66 7.85 14.31
N LEU A 54 -6.24 8.50 13.31
CA LEU A 54 -7.13 7.87 12.34
C LEU A 54 -6.39 6.80 11.52
N PHE A 55 -5.15 7.09 11.13
CA PHE A 55 -4.32 6.14 10.39
C PHE A 55 -3.93 4.92 11.25
N SER A 56 -3.67 5.11 12.54
CA SER A 56 -3.44 4.02 13.50
C SER A 56 -4.66 3.11 13.64
N LYS A 57 -5.87 3.70 13.71
CA LYS A 57 -7.13 2.93 13.70
C LYS A 57 -7.33 2.19 12.37
N LEU A 58 -7.02 2.86 11.25
CA LEU A 58 -7.15 2.31 9.91
C LEU A 58 -6.25 1.09 9.75
N THR A 59 -4.98 1.18 10.16
CA THR A 59 -3.98 0.13 9.97
C THR A 59 -3.95 -0.91 11.11
N ALA A 60 -4.74 -0.71 12.17
CA ALA A 60 -4.66 -1.48 13.42
C ALA A 60 -3.20 -1.61 13.93
N SER A 61 -2.42 -0.55 13.78
CA SER A 61 -1.00 -0.47 14.18
C SER A 61 -0.69 0.95 14.64
N GLU A 62 0.21 1.10 15.60
CA GLU A 62 0.67 2.41 16.02
C GLU A 62 1.46 3.09 14.88
N ILE A 63 1.14 4.35 14.62
CA ILE A 63 1.85 5.19 13.65
C ILE A 63 2.79 6.11 14.42
N ASP A 64 4.09 5.98 14.13
CA ASP A 64 5.14 6.79 14.77
C ASP A 64 4.89 8.30 14.57
N GLU A 65 5.14 9.09 15.61
CA GLU A 65 4.89 10.54 15.61
C GLU A 65 5.66 11.32 14.53
N SER A 66 6.78 10.76 14.06
CA SER A 66 7.59 11.33 12.98
C SER A 66 6.99 11.12 11.60
N CYS A 67 5.91 10.33 11.46
CA CYS A 67 5.23 10.13 10.18
C CYS A 67 4.32 11.31 9.84
N LEU A 68 4.28 11.64 8.55
CA LEU A 68 3.39 12.67 8.01
C LEU A 68 2.57 12.11 6.87
N ILE A 69 1.26 12.10 7.04
CA ILE A 69 0.30 11.69 6.03
C ILE A 69 -0.57 12.89 5.66
N ILE A 70 -0.65 13.19 4.37
CA ILE A 70 -1.46 14.30 3.84
C ILE A 70 -2.73 13.75 3.22
N PRO A 71 -3.92 13.99 3.79
CA PRO A 71 -5.19 13.65 3.14
C PRO A 71 -5.40 14.41 1.82
N PRO A 72 -6.28 13.90 0.92
CA PRO A 72 -7.06 12.68 1.07
C PRO A 72 -6.21 11.41 0.84
N PHE A 73 -6.58 10.35 1.53
CA PHE A 73 -5.98 9.03 1.40
C PHE A 73 -7.08 7.97 1.21
N TYR A 74 -6.81 6.95 0.41
CA TYR A 74 -7.77 5.90 0.11
C TYR A 74 -7.14 4.52 0.29
N THR A 75 -7.91 3.60 0.84
CA THR A 75 -7.50 2.19 0.96
C THR A 75 -8.71 1.27 0.83
N GLU A 76 -8.45 0.01 0.52
CA GLU A 76 -9.50 -1.00 0.38
C GLU A 76 -9.73 -1.76 1.69
N PHE A 77 -8.66 -2.21 2.35
CA PHE A 77 -8.73 -2.99 3.58
C PHE A 77 -8.21 -2.21 4.79
N GLY A 78 -7.12 -1.48 4.63
CA GLY A 78 -6.46 -0.67 5.65
C GLY A 78 -5.59 -1.49 6.61
N LYS A 79 -6.07 -2.64 7.05
CA LYS A 79 -5.47 -3.43 8.14
C LYS A 79 -4.15 -4.14 7.78
N ASN A 80 -3.73 -4.13 6.52
CA ASN A 80 -2.51 -4.81 6.09
C ASN A 80 -1.44 -3.85 5.53
N THR A 81 -1.49 -2.60 5.95
CA THR A 81 -0.46 -1.59 5.69
C THR A 81 0.37 -1.38 6.95
N ARG A 82 1.70 -1.45 6.82
CA ARG A 82 2.66 -1.18 7.89
C ARG A 82 3.61 -0.07 7.48
N LEU A 83 3.81 0.89 8.38
CA LEU A 83 4.72 2.02 8.18
C LEU A 83 5.87 1.95 9.19
N GLY A 84 7.08 2.20 8.72
CA GLY A 84 8.23 2.53 9.56
C GLY A 84 8.16 3.95 10.10
N LYS A 85 9.28 4.44 10.65
CA LYS A 85 9.42 5.81 11.18
C LYS A 85 9.75 6.80 10.08
N LYS A 86 9.41 8.07 10.28
CA LYS A 86 9.71 9.17 9.34
C LYS A 86 9.18 8.94 7.92
N VAL A 87 8.09 8.19 7.79
CA VAL A 87 7.44 7.98 6.50
C VAL A 87 6.60 9.20 6.15
N PHE A 88 6.75 9.66 4.90
CA PHE A 88 5.92 10.71 4.33
C PHE A 88 5.01 10.13 3.23
N ILE A 89 3.71 10.32 3.36
CA ILE A 89 2.71 9.97 2.35
C ILE A 89 1.99 11.24 1.91
N ASN A 90 2.13 11.63 0.66
CA ASN A 90 1.47 12.80 0.10
C ASN A 90 0.01 12.50 -0.27
N SER A 91 -0.73 13.54 -0.64
CA SER A 91 -2.16 13.47 -0.89
C SER A 91 -2.57 12.57 -2.07
N CYS A 92 -3.81 12.12 -2.04
CA CYS A 92 -4.45 11.33 -3.09
C CYS A 92 -3.85 9.93 -3.30
N CYS A 93 -3.04 9.42 -2.37
CA CYS A 93 -2.51 8.05 -2.47
C CYS A 93 -3.63 7.02 -2.29
N ARG A 94 -3.49 5.89 -3.01
CA ARG A 94 -4.45 4.77 -3.03
C ARG A 94 -3.72 3.46 -2.77
N PHE A 95 -4.06 2.79 -1.66
CA PHE A 95 -3.46 1.52 -1.29
C PHE A 95 -4.50 0.40 -1.34
N GLN A 96 -4.34 -0.53 -2.28
CA GLN A 96 -5.07 -1.80 -2.25
C GLN A 96 -4.23 -2.79 -1.46
N ASP A 97 -4.41 -2.81 -0.16
CA ASP A 97 -3.48 -3.42 0.78
C ASP A 97 -3.86 -4.82 1.28
N ASN A 98 -4.85 -5.46 0.66
CA ASN A 98 -5.29 -6.81 1.05
C ASN A 98 -4.12 -7.81 1.11
N GLY A 99 -3.21 -7.76 0.13
CA GLY A 99 -2.02 -8.63 0.06
C GLY A 99 -0.86 -8.23 0.97
N GLY A 100 -0.93 -7.03 1.58
CA GLY A 100 0.10 -6.48 2.45
C GLY A 100 1.00 -5.44 1.78
N ILE A 101 1.20 -4.31 2.49
CA ILE A 101 2.10 -3.23 2.09
C ILE A 101 3.00 -2.90 3.28
N ASP A 102 4.31 -3.10 3.10
CA ASP A 102 5.32 -2.72 4.09
C ASP A 102 6.14 -1.54 3.54
N ILE A 103 6.25 -0.46 4.32
CA ILE A 103 6.98 0.76 3.95
C ILE A 103 8.04 1.05 5.01
N GLY A 104 9.30 1.02 4.60
CA GLY A 104 10.47 1.22 5.47
C GLY A 104 10.69 2.67 5.89
N ASP A 105 11.52 2.85 6.91
CA ASP A 105 11.83 4.14 7.53
C ASP A 105 12.33 5.19 6.52
N GLY A 106 11.92 6.43 6.71
CA GLY A 106 12.38 7.58 5.93
C GLY A 106 11.89 7.63 4.49
N THR A 107 11.01 6.72 4.10
CA THR A 107 10.47 6.67 2.73
C THR A 107 9.49 7.80 2.48
N MET A 108 9.60 8.40 1.29
CA MET A 108 8.75 9.50 0.82
C MET A 108 7.91 9.04 -0.38
N ILE A 109 6.60 9.16 -0.26
CA ILE A 109 5.64 8.82 -1.32
C ILE A 109 4.98 10.09 -1.82
N GLY A 110 5.17 10.37 -3.11
CA GLY A 110 4.60 11.52 -3.81
C GLY A 110 3.07 11.44 -3.94
N PRO A 111 2.42 12.52 -4.39
CA PRO A 111 0.98 12.55 -4.53
C PRO A 111 0.48 11.57 -5.60
N ASN A 112 -0.76 11.13 -5.43
CA ASN A 112 -1.47 10.27 -6.38
C ASN A 112 -0.78 8.92 -6.69
N VAL A 113 0.03 8.40 -5.76
CA VAL A 113 0.66 7.08 -5.91
C VAL A 113 -0.36 5.98 -5.62
N SER A 114 -0.40 4.97 -6.50
CA SER A 114 -1.21 3.77 -6.33
C SER A 114 -0.32 2.56 -6.03
N ILE A 115 -0.62 1.84 -4.95
CA ILE A 115 0.03 0.57 -4.61
C ILE A 115 -1.03 -0.51 -4.61
N VAL A 116 -0.86 -1.53 -5.45
CA VAL A 116 -1.82 -2.63 -5.58
C VAL A 116 -1.18 -3.96 -5.22
N THR A 117 -1.92 -4.82 -4.54
CA THR A 117 -1.41 -6.09 -4.00
C THR A 117 -2.22 -7.30 -4.43
N LEU A 118 -3.27 -7.13 -5.25
CA LEU A 118 -4.10 -8.20 -5.78
C LEU A 118 -4.02 -8.29 -7.30
N ASN A 119 -4.06 -9.53 -7.80
CA ASN A 119 -4.34 -9.81 -9.19
C ASN A 119 -5.61 -10.66 -9.29
N HIS A 120 -6.50 -10.31 -10.21
CA HIS A 120 -7.62 -11.16 -10.61
C HIS A 120 -7.16 -12.28 -11.53
N ASP A 121 -7.89 -13.40 -11.53
CA ASP A 121 -7.67 -14.44 -12.52
C ASP A 121 -7.91 -13.92 -13.94
N ILE A 122 -7.07 -14.38 -14.87
CA ILE A 122 -7.19 -14.02 -16.30
C ILE A 122 -8.42 -14.67 -16.92
N SER A 123 -8.76 -15.89 -16.48
CA SER A 123 -9.92 -16.61 -16.97
C SER A 123 -11.25 -15.89 -16.64
N PRO A 124 -12.12 -15.61 -17.62
CA PRO A 124 -13.40 -14.98 -17.34
C PRO A 124 -14.29 -15.76 -16.35
N LYS A 125 -14.13 -17.08 -16.27
CA LYS A 125 -14.93 -17.94 -15.38
C LYS A 125 -14.58 -17.78 -13.91
N THR A 126 -13.33 -17.44 -13.60
CA THR A 126 -12.79 -17.30 -12.24
C THR A 126 -12.29 -15.89 -11.94
N ARG A 127 -12.59 -14.91 -12.82
CA ARG A 127 -12.07 -13.53 -12.72
C ARG A 127 -12.40 -12.81 -11.42
N CYS A 128 -13.48 -13.22 -10.75
CA CYS A 128 -13.83 -12.65 -9.43
C CYS A 128 -12.90 -13.10 -8.31
N ASN A 129 -12.12 -14.16 -8.53
CA ASN A 129 -11.14 -14.64 -7.57
C ASN A 129 -9.84 -13.85 -7.69
N THR A 130 -9.09 -13.76 -6.59
CA THR A 130 -7.86 -12.96 -6.54
C THR A 130 -6.70 -13.71 -5.89
N THR A 131 -5.50 -13.36 -6.35
CA THR A 131 -4.24 -13.83 -5.77
C THR A 131 -3.51 -12.65 -5.14
N PRO A 132 -3.26 -12.65 -3.82
CA PRO A 132 -2.51 -11.61 -3.15
C PRO A 132 -1.00 -11.78 -3.40
N LYS A 133 -0.32 -10.65 -3.56
CA LYS A 133 1.15 -10.58 -3.59
C LYS A 133 1.59 -9.31 -2.87
N PRO A 134 2.30 -9.41 -1.74
CA PRO A 134 2.67 -8.24 -0.96
C PRO A 134 3.61 -7.31 -1.73
N VAL A 135 3.51 -6.02 -1.43
CA VAL A 135 4.46 -5.00 -1.90
C VAL A 135 5.34 -4.59 -0.73
N LYS A 136 6.65 -4.54 -0.96
CA LYS A 136 7.64 -4.11 0.02
C LYS A 136 8.41 -2.91 -0.50
N ILE A 137 8.41 -1.83 0.27
CA ILE A 137 9.16 -0.62 -0.02
C ILE A 137 10.22 -0.47 1.07
N GLY A 138 11.48 -0.44 0.67
CA GLY A 138 12.62 -0.34 1.57
C GLY A 138 12.70 1.00 2.31
N ARG A 139 13.84 1.25 2.94
CA ARG A 139 14.12 2.47 3.69
C ARG A 139 14.65 3.57 2.76
N ASN A 140 14.34 4.84 3.10
CA ASN A 140 14.78 6.02 2.35
C ASN A 140 14.44 5.96 0.85
N VAL A 141 13.36 5.29 0.48
CA VAL A 141 12.88 5.26 -0.91
C VAL A 141 12.15 6.55 -1.23
N TRP A 142 12.35 7.08 -2.43
CA TRP A 142 11.55 8.18 -2.94
C TRP A 142 10.72 7.73 -4.14
N ILE A 143 9.40 7.74 -3.98
CA ILE A 143 8.45 7.46 -5.06
C ILE A 143 7.87 8.78 -5.54
N GLY A 144 8.10 9.11 -6.81
CA GLY A 144 7.57 10.31 -7.46
C GLY A 144 6.04 10.28 -7.60
N ALA A 145 5.46 11.41 -7.95
CA ALA A 145 4.02 11.56 -8.17
C ALA A 145 3.48 10.60 -9.26
N ASP A 146 2.20 10.23 -9.16
CA ASP A 146 1.47 9.46 -10.19
C ASP A 146 2.07 8.07 -10.51
N CYS A 147 2.87 7.50 -9.61
CA CYS A 147 3.41 6.16 -9.78
C CYS A 147 2.39 5.07 -9.47
N THR A 148 2.52 3.93 -10.17
CA THR A 148 1.77 2.71 -9.86
C THR A 148 2.75 1.58 -9.55
N ILE A 149 2.59 0.96 -8.36
CA ILE A 149 3.40 -0.17 -7.91
C ILE A 149 2.54 -1.43 -7.96
N LEU A 150 2.97 -2.43 -8.73
CA LEU A 150 2.19 -3.65 -8.98
C LEU A 150 2.43 -4.75 -7.95
N PRO A 151 1.51 -5.74 -7.85
CA PRO A 151 1.58 -6.81 -6.86
C PRO A 151 2.88 -7.60 -6.90
N GLY A 152 3.47 -7.84 -5.73
CA GLY A 152 4.68 -8.63 -5.56
C GLY A 152 5.99 -7.86 -5.78
N VAL A 153 5.93 -6.55 -6.02
CA VAL A 153 7.11 -5.72 -6.21
C VAL A 153 7.80 -5.44 -4.86
N THR A 154 9.12 -5.55 -4.88
CA THR A 154 10.00 -5.02 -3.83
C THR A 154 10.82 -3.86 -4.39
N ILE A 155 10.81 -2.71 -3.72
CA ILE A 155 11.69 -1.57 -4.04
C ILE A 155 12.78 -1.53 -2.97
N GLY A 156 14.04 -1.68 -3.39
CA GLY A 156 15.18 -1.72 -2.48
C GLY A 156 15.50 -0.36 -1.84
N ASP A 157 16.21 -0.40 -0.71
CA ASP A 157 16.60 0.77 0.08
C ASP A 157 17.27 1.85 -0.80
N ASN A 158 17.05 3.12 -0.45
CA ASN A 158 17.64 4.31 -1.08
C ASN A 158 17.30 4.50 -2.56
N SER A 159 16.33 3.77 -3.11
CA SER A 159 16.00 3.86 -4.53
C SER A 159 15.00 4.98 -4.81
N VAL A 160 15.01 5.47 -6.03
CA VAL A 160 14.13 6.53 -6.52
C VAL A 160 13.30 6.00 -7.68
N ILE A 161 12.00 6.19 -7.60
CA ILE A 161 11.05 5.92 -8.68
C ILE A 161 10.60 7.26 -9.27
N GLY A 162 10.93 7.52 -10.53
CA GLY A 162 10.54 8.77 -11.20
C GLY A 162 9.04 8.87 -11.41
N ALA A 163 8.51 10.09 -11.39
CA ALA A 163 7.08 10.36 -11.50
C ALA A 163 6.45 9.71 -12.75
N GLY A 164 5.19 9.28 -12.64
CA GLY A 164 4.44 8.64 -13.73
C GLY A 164 4.89 7.21 -14.05
N SER A 165 5.73 6.59 -13.25
CA SER A 165 6.26 5.25 -13.52
C SER A 165 5.28 4.14 -13.14
N VAL A 166 5.29 3.04 -13.91
CA VAL A 166 4.58 1.79 -13.59
C VAL A 166 5.61 0.72 -13.25
N VAL A 167 5.74 0.39 -11.97
CA VAL A 167 6.72 -0.58 -11.47
C VAL A 167 6.12 -1.97 -11.51
N VAL A 168 6.55 -2.77 -12.48
CA VAL A 168 6.04 -4.14 -12.74
C VAL A 168 7.00 -5.24 -12.28
N LYS A 169 8.22 -4.87 -11.88
CA LYS A 169 9.29 -5.77 -11.39
C LYS A 169 10.02 -5.10 -10.25
N SER A 170 10.57 -5.90 -9.35
CA SER A 170 11.36 -5.39 -8.21
C SER A 170 12.54 -4.54 -8.67
N ILE A 171 12.82 -3.49 -7.90
CA ILE A 171 13.90 -2.54 -8.13
C ILE A 171 15.00 -2.80 -7.10
N PRO A 172 16.26 -2.94 -7.51
CA PRO A 172 17.40 -3.11 -6.59
C PRO A 172 17.60 -1.91 -5.67
N VAL A 173 18.45 -2.06 -4.66
CA VAL A 173 18.88 -0.97 -3.79
C VAL A 173 19.69 0.09 -4.57
N ASN A 174 19.68 1.34 -4.10
CA ASN A 174 20.53 2.42 -4.62
C ASN A 174 20.36 2.65 -6.13
N CYS A 175 19.15 2.62 -6.64
CA CYS A 175 18.87 2.79 -8.07
C CYS A 175 17.86 3.92 -8.32
N VAL A 176 17.93 4.49 -9.52
CA VAL A 176 16.86 5.33 -10.09
C VAL A 176 16.18 4.52 -11.18
N ALA A 177 14.85 4.35 -11.07
CA ALA A 177 14.03 3.67 -12.07
C ALA A 177 12.91 4.59 -12.56
N VAL A 178 12.63 4.60 -13.86
CA VAL A 178 11.61 5.45 -14.47
C VAL A 178 10.89 4.75 -15.63
N GLY A 179 9.70 5.20 -15.95
CA GLY A 179 8.98 4.86 -17.17
C GLY A 179 7.83 3.84 -16.96
N ASN A 180 7.16 3.54 -18.05
CA ASN A 180 6.08 2.54 -18.13
C ASN A 180 6.38 1.52 -19.26
N PRO A 181 6.80 0.29 -18.91
CA PRO A 181 7.15 -0.18 -17.57
C PRO A 181 8.48 0.42 -17.06
N ALA A 182 8.58 0.59 -15.74
CA ALA A 182 9.78 1.17 -15.12
C ALA A 182 11.04 0.34 -15.38
N ARG A 183 12.15 1.03 -15.65
CA ARG A 183 13.48 0.45 -15.85
C ARG A 183 14.51 1.23 -15.06
N VAL A 184 15.47 0.52 -14.51
CA VAL A 184 16.66 1.14 -13.88
C VAL A 184 17.44 1.88 -14.94
N ILE A 185 17.69 3.17 -14.71
CA ILE A 185 18.43 4.06 -15.61
C ILE A 185 19.76 4.55 -15.02
N LYS A 186 19.91 4.45 -13.70
CA LYS A 186 21.08 4.96 -12.99
C LYS A 186 21.24 4.26 -11.63
N ASN A 187 22.48 4.04 -11.21
CA ASN A 187 22.83 3.71 -9.83
C ASN A 187 23.12 4.97 -9.03
N ILE A 188 22.74 4.98 -7.76
CA ILE A 188 23.04 6.03 -6.79
C ILE A 188 24.32 5.61 -6.05
N SER A 189 25.34 6.43 -6.11
CA SER A 189 26.62 6.23 -5.39
C SER A 189 26.50 6.78 -3.97
#